data_e69a051e9297bb385b99040ea6b96c52
#
_entry.id   e69a051e9297bb385b99040ea6b96c52
#
_cell.length_a   1.000
_cell.length_b   1.000
_cell.length_c   1.000
_cell.angle_alpha   90.00
_cell.angle_beta   90.00
_cell.angle_gamma   90.00
#
_symmetry.space_group_name_H-M   'P 1'
#
loop_
_entity.id
_entity.type
_entity.pdbx_description
1 polymer ?
#
loop_
_entity_poly.entity_id
_entity_poly.type
_entity_poly.pdbx_seq_one_letter_code
_entity_poly.pdbx_strand_id
1 'polypeptide(L)'
;MGPVKGGMAKARVGARGFTRRDKPGIIKEGKNRHRTACCAKRLAGAVTKKAKEGETCMKITDDILYVGVNDHDIDLFEGQYVVPNGMAYNSYVILDDQVAVMDTVDARFAGQWLDNVRQALGQRKPAYLVVQHMEPDHSANVARFMEAYPDAVVVASSKAFAMMKQFFGTDFADRRQVVGDGDTLCLGSHTLRFVTAPMVHWPEVIMTYDESAKVLFSADAFGKFGALDVQEDWACEARRYYIGIVGKYGAQVQVVLGKLGGAQLSAVCPLHGPVLTGELGRYLELYNIWSSYGVESEGVVIAYTSVYGHTREAVELLADRLRQRGCPEVVVTDLARCDMAEAVEDAFRYGTLVLATTTYNGEIFPFMHTFLHNLTERNFQNRRVAFVENGSWAPLAAKTMKKLLEGSKQLTYAETTVTLRSALDDASRQQVEALAQELWPGGGR
;
A
#
# COMPACT_ATOMS: atom_id res chain seq x y z
N MET A 1 42.74 67.65 17.10
CA MET A 1 41.43 67.98 16.57
C MET A 1 40.45 66.91 17.05
N GLY A 2 39.52 67.36 17.85
CA GLY A 2 38.76 66.54 18.79
C GLY A 2 37.68 65.57 18.24
N PRO A 3 37.22 64.67 19.10
CA PRO A 3 36.26 63.61 18.71
C PRO A 3 34.83 64.08 18.90
N VAL A 4 33.97 63.70 17.95
CA VAL A 4 32.53 63.89 18.01
C VAL A 4 31.87 62.68 18.75
N LYS A 5 31.23 63.02 19.86
CA LYS A 5 30.36 62.06 20.62
C LYS A 5 29.00 61.92 19.91
N GLY A 6 28.61 60.70 19.56
CA GLY A 6 27.28 60.32 19.11
C GLY A 6 26.65 59.33 20.11
N GLY A 7 25.55 59.75 20.76
CA GLY A 7 24.88 59.02 21.81
C GLY A 7 24.03 57.84 21.26
N MET A 8 24.14 56.69 21.91
CA MET A 8 23.26 55.55 21.72
C MET A 8 21.94 55.74 22.50
N ALA A 9 20.82 55.84 21.80
CA ALA A 9 19.52 55.72 22.37
C ALA A 9 19.15 54.24 22.57
N LYS A 10 18.95 53.81 23.83
CA LYS A 10 18.44 52.49 24.18
C LYS A 10 16.96 52.43 23.92
N ALA A 11 16.54 51.71 22.88
CA ALA A 11 15.14 51.33 22.71
C ALA A 11 14.82 50.11 23.61
N ARG A 12 13.95 50.34 24.60
CA ARG A 12 13.34 49.26 25.41
C ARG A 12 12.31 48.53 24.55
N VAL A 13 12.55 47.25 24.22
CA VAL A 13 11.55 46.35 23.66
C VAL A 13 10.76 45.77 24.81
N GLY A 14 9.49 46.20 24.93
CA GLY A 14 8.54 45.68 25.89
C GLY A 14 8.12 44.26 25.46
N ALA A 15 8.32 43.29 26.34
CA ALA A 15 7.75 41.95 26.23
C ALA A 15 6.22 41.99 26.37
N ARG A 16 5.51 41.92 25.26
CA ARG A 16 4.08 41.59 25.26
C ARG A 16 3.91 40.09 25.23
N GLY A 17 3.26 39.56 26.27
CA GLY A 17 2.90 38.15 26.40
C GLY A 17 2.08 37.67 25.22
N PHE A 18 2.55 36.57 24.61
CA PHE A 18 1.77 35.81 23.65
C PHE A 18 0.75 34.98 24.44
N THR A 19 -0.48 35.41 24.46
CA THR A 19 -1.62 34.58 24.84
C THR A 19 -1.77 33.45 23.81
N ARG A 20 -1.91 32.24 24.31
CA ARG A 20 -2.29 31.05 23.54
C ARG A 20 -3.41 31.42 22.56
N ARG A 21 -3.12 31.46 21.28
CA ARG A 21 -4.14 31.41 20.24
C ARG A 21 -4.56 29.96 20.02
N ASP A 22 -5.84 29.78 20.02
CA ASP A 22 -6.59 28.57 19.74
C ASP A 22 -6.04 27.84 18.53
N LYS A 23 -5.98 26.51 18.65
CA LYS A 23 -5.75 25.59 17.52
C LYS A 23 -6.80 25.90 16.43
N PRO A 24 -6.41 25.98 15.14
CA PRO A 24 -7.40 26.09 14.09
C PRO A 24 -8.31 24.84 14.18
N GLY A 25 -9.60 25.10 14.31
CA GLY A 25 -10.62 24.08 14.38
C GLY A 25 -10.49 23.14 13.20
N ILE A 26 -10.35 21.86 13.50
CA ILE A 26 -10.57 20.77 12.56
C ILE A 26 -11.97 21.00 12.00
N ILE A 27 -12.05 21.24 10.69
CA ILE A 27 -13.31 21.24 9.95
C ILE A 27 -13.87 19.83 10.08
N LYS A 28 -14.74 19.63 11.08
CA LYS A 28 -15.63 18.47 11.14
C LYS A 28 -16.75 18.71 10.13
N GLU A 29 -17.00 17.64 9.35
CA GLU A 29 -18.16 17.45 8.48
C GLU A 29 -18.08 17.98 7.04
N GLY A 30 -17.26 17.28 6.22
CA GLY A 30 -17.69 16.86 4.90
C GLY A 30 -17.73 15.34 4.90
N LYS A 31 -18.91 14.74 5.10
CA LYS A 31 -19.08 13.29 4.91
C LYS A 31 -18.57 12.95 3.51
N ASN A 32 -17.42 12.31 3.46
CA ASN A 32 -16.81 11.82 2.24
C ASN A 32 -17.74 10.74 1.66
N ARG A 33 -18.75 11.14 0.87
CA ARG A 33 -19.72 10.25 0.21
C ARG A 33 -19.15 9.58 -1.04
N HIS A 34 -17.85 9.67 -1.23
CA HIS A 34 -17.12 9.01 -2.34
C HIS A 34 -16.14 7.93 -1.85
N ARG A 35 -16.44 7.24 -0.75
CA ARG A 35 -15.93 5.88 -0.60
C ARG A 35 -16.58 5.09 -1.72
N THR A 36 -15.80 4.66 -2.68
CA THR A 36 -16.21 3.80 -3.79
C THR A 36 -17.18 2.74 -3.28
N ALA A 37 -18.26 2.51 -4.00
CA ALA A 37 -19.35 1.58 -3.66
C ALA A 37 -18.86 0.15 -3.34
N CYS A 38 -17.59 -0.16 -3.55
CA CYS A 38 -16.95 -1.43 -3.24
C CYS A 38 -16.80 -1.68 -1.72
N CYS A 39 -16.47 -0.65 -0.92
CA CYS A 39 -16.35 -0.80 0.53
C CYS A 39 -17.71 -0.85 1.27
N ALA A 40 -18.80 -0.35 0.66
CA ALA A 40 -20.10 -0.21 1.32
C ALA A 40 -21.07 -1.39 1.14
N LYS A 41 -20.77 -2.38 0.31
CA LYS A 41 -21.75 -3.44 -0.08
C LYS A 41 -21.23 -4.87 0.03
N ARG A 42 -20.54 -5.28 1.07
CA ARG A 42 -20.44 -6.71 1.45
C ARG A 42 -19.95 -6.89 2.89
N LEU A 43 -20.79 -6.53 3.84
CA LEU A 43 -20.70 -7.04 5.21
C LEU A 43 -21.44 -8.37 5.28
N ALA A 44 -20.78 -9.47 4.95
CA ALA A 44 -21.20 -10.81 5.38
C ALA A 44 -20.03 -11.78 5.19
N GLY A 45 -19.41 -12.18 6.30
CA GLY A 45 -18.68 -13.43 6.37
C GLY A 45 -17.16 -13.37 6.55
N ALA A 46 -16.64 -12.65 7.52
CA ALA A 46 -15.40 -13.02 8.17
C ALA A 46 -15.64 -12.97 9.68
N VAL A 47 -15.87 -14.13 10.28
CA VAL A 47 -15.97 -14.27 11.72
C VAL A 47 -14.56 -14.28 12.28
N THR A 48 -14.06 -13.12 12.65
CA THR A 48 -12.98 -13.05 13.64
C THR A 48 -13.58 -13.50 14.96
N LYS A 49 -13.20 -14.69 15.46
CA LYS A 49 -13.48 -15.09 16.82
C LYS A 49 -12.89 -14.00 17.73
N LYS A 50 -13.73 -13.19 18.37
CA LYS A 50 -13.28 -12.35 19.49
C LYS A 50 -12.50 -13.24 20.43
N ALA A 51 -11.25 -12.89 20.71
CA ALA A 51 -10.48 -13.51 21.79
C ALA A 51 -11.36 -13.43 23.06
N LYS A 52 -11.56 -14.56 23.72
CA LYS A 52 -12.22 -14.58 25.01
C LYS A 52 -11.34 -13.82 25.99
N GLU A 53 -11.94 -12.94 26.80
CA GLU A 53 -11.23 -12.28 27.91
C GLU A 53 -10.48 -13.35 28.72
N GLY A 54 -9.13 -13.32 28.64
CA GLY A 54 -8.25 -14.30 29.29
C GLY A 54 -7.31 -15.08 28.36
N GLU A 55 -7.50 -15.09 27.02
CA GLU A 55 -6.52 -15.64 26.07
C GLU A 55 -5.60 -14.52 25.58
N THR A 56 -4.35 -14.56 26.04
CA THR A 56 -3.41 -13.46 25.98
C THR A 56 -2.58 -13.39 24.68
N CYS A 57 -2.64 -14.40 23.80
CA CYS A 57 -2.02 -14.39 22.47
C CYS A 57 -2.93 -15.08 21.46
N MET A 58 -3.10 -14.49 20.26
CA MET A 58 -3.84 -15.12 19.17
C MET A 58 -3.01 -16.31 18.65
N LYS A 59 -3.61 -17.51 18.63
CA LYS A 59 -3.00 -18.72 18.09
C LYS A 59 -3.26 -18.83 16.60
N ILE A 60 -2.19 -19.08 15.84
CA ILE A 60 -2.26 -19.49 14.44
C ILE A 60 -2.40 -21.00 14.36
N THR A 61 -1.53 -21.70 15.08
CA THR A 61 -1.61 -23.13 15.40
C THR A 61 -1.46 -23.30 16.92
N ASP A 62 -1.33 -24.51 17.44
CA ASP A 62 -1.09 -24.71 18.88
C ASP A 62 0.28 -24.20 19.33
N ASP A 63 1.23 -24.10 18.44
CA ASP A 63 2.64 -23.79 18.64
C ASP A 63 3.10 -22.52 17.89
N ILE A 64 2.31 -21.95 16.99
CA ILE A 64 2.58 -20.68 16.34
C ILE A 64 1.65 -19.60 16.89
N LEU A 65 2.24 -18.59 17.55
CA LEU A 65 1.54 -17.53 18.26
C LEU A 65 1.82 -16.17 17.62
N TYR A 66 0.78 -15.33 17.50
CA TYR A 66 0.91 -13.93 17.12
C TYR A 66 1.35 -13.08 18.30
N VAL A 67 2.37 -12.25 18.12
CA VAL A 67 2.91 -11.34 19.15
C VAL A 67 3.07 -9.90 18.65
N GLY A 68 2.48 -9.57 17.51
CA GLY A 68 2.52 -8.22 16.93
C GLY A 68 1.71 -7.19 17.70
N VAL A 69 1.57 -6.00 17.08
CA VAL A 69 0.88 -4.84 17.67
C VAL A 69 0.00 -4.13 16.65
N ASN A 70 -1.00 -3.38 17.12
CA ASN A 70 -1.80 -2.46 16.33
C ASN A 70 -1.39 -1.02 16.64
N ASP A 71 -1.28 -0.19 15.60
CA ASP A 71 -1.03 1.24 15.66
C ASP A 71 -2.27 2.00 15.18
N HIS A 72 -2.97 2.64 16.10
CA HIS A 72 -4.15 3.45 15.81
C HIS A 72 -3.84 4.95 15.72
N ASP A 73 -2.60 5.34 16.02
CA ASP A 73 -2.19 6.74 16.07
C ASP A 73 -1.50 7.21 14.78
N ILE A 74 -1.13 6.27 13.91
CA ILE A 74 -0.54 6.59 12.61
C ILE A 74 -1.61 7.16 11.67
N ASP A 75 -1.31 8.29 11.03
CA ASP A 75 -2.16 8.91 10.01
C ASP A 75 -1.68 8.65 8.57
N LEU A 76 -0.35 8.55 8.40
CA LEU A 76 0.29 8.29 7.11
C LEU A 76 1.31 7.16 7.23
N PHE A 77 1.06 6.03 6.57
CA PHE A 77 2.06 4.97 6.41
C PHE A 77 3.10 5.39 5.36
N GLU A 78 4.38 5.10 5.63
CA GLU A 78 5.53 5.60 4.83
C GLU A 78 5.50 7.13 4.58
N GLY A 79 4.79 7.89 5.42
CA GLY A 79 4.64 9.32 5.26
C GLY A 79 3.81 9.77 4.05
N GLN A 80 3.11 8.87 3.37
CA GLN A 80 2.37 9.15 2.14
C GLN A 80 1.00 8.48 2.02
N TYR A 81 0.80 7.30 2.58
CA TYR A 81 -0.47 6.57 2.45
C TYR A 81 -1.38 6.87 3.62
N VAL A 82 -2.54 7.45 3.36
CA VAL A 82 -3.54 7.72 4.39
C VAL A 82 -4.09 6.39 4.93
N VAL A 83 -3.96 6.16 6.24
CA VAL A 83 -4.38 4.92 6.90
C VAL A 83 -5.36 5.21 8.05
N PRO A 84 -6.61 5.55 7.74
CA PRO A 84 -7.60 5.97 8.74
C PRO A 84 -7.98 4.88 9.73
N ASN A 85 -7.69 3.63 9.39
CA ASN A 85 -7.91 2.45 10.21
C ASN A 85 -6.62 1.94 10.89
N GLY A 86 -5.57 2.79 10.94
CA GLY A 86 -4.27 2.45 11.52
C GLY A 86 -3.48 1.43 10.73
N MET A 87 -2.53 0.78 11.41
CA MET A 87 -1.69 -0.30 10.86
C MET A 87 -1.52 -1.43 11.87
N ALA A 88 -1.26 -2.63 11.38
CA ALA A 88 -0.75 -3.73 12.17
C ALA A 88 0.71 -3.97 11.82
N TYR A 89 1.56 -4.15 12.83
CA TYR A 89 2.93 -4.63 12.67
C TYR A 89 3.01 -6.03 13.28
N ASN A 90 3.16 -7.03 12.41
CA ASN A 90 3.03 -8.42 12.79
C ASN A 90 4.39 -9.03 13.13
N SER A 91 4.39 -9.83 14.17
CA SER A 91 5.50 -10.67 14.59
C SER A 91 4.92 -11.96 15.15
N TYR A 92 5.68 -13.06 15.06
CA TYR A 92 5.19 -14.37 15.47
C TYR A 92 6.23 -15.11 16.29
N VAL A 93 5.79 -16.06 17.12
CA VAL A 93 6.65 -16.97 17.87
C VAL A 93 6.30 -18.41 17.50
N ILE A 94 7.31 -19.19 17.15
CA ILE A 94 7.19 -20.64 16.92
C ILE A 94 7.76 -21.34 18.14
N LEU A 95 6.90 -22.01 18.88
CA LEU A 95 7.26 -22.75 20.09
C LEU A 95 7.65 -24.19 19.74
N ASP A 96 8.95 -24.51 19.81
CA ASP A 96 9.48 -25.83 19.53
C ASP A 96 10.65 -26.13 20.48
N ASP A 97 11.43 -27.18 20.25
CA ASP A 97 12.65 -27.46 21.01
C ASP A 97 13.60 -26.27 20.98
N GLN A 98 13.76 -25.67 19.79
CA GLN A 98 14.41 -24.37 19.60
C GLN A 98 13.36 -23.35 19.17
N VAL A 99 13.11 -22.37 20.04
CA VAL A 99 12.08 -21.36 19.78
C VAL A 99 12.60 -20.32 18.79
N ALA A 100 11.79 -19.99 17.76
CA ALA A 100 12.06 -18.91 16.82
C ALA A 100 11.06 -17.75 16.98
N VAL A 101 11.57 -16.52 16.94
CA VAL A 101 10.76 -15.31 16.80
C VAL A 101 10.89 -14.81 15.37
N MET A 102 9.77 -14.49 14.73
CA MET A 102 9.71 -14.04 13.34
C MET A 102 9.48 -12.54 13.29
N ASP A 103 10.48 -11.80 12.82
CA ASP A 103 10.53 -10.34 12.73
C ASP A 103 10.25 -9.59 14.04
N THR A 104 10.36 -8.28 14.01
CA THR A 104 10.02 -7.38 15.11
C THR A 104 8.91 -6.42 14.67
N VAL A 105 8.75 -5.29 15.36
CA VAL A 105 7.74 -4.28 15.06
C VAL A 105 8.35 -2.88 15.05
N ASP A 106 7.55 -1.85 14.72
CA ASP A 106 7.95 -0.45 14.77
C ASP A 106 8.54 -0.05 16.14
N ALA A 107 9.53 0.82 16.13
CA ALA A 107 10.29 1.24 17.32
C ALA A 107 9.42 1.80 18.44
N ARG A 108 8.28 2.44 18.11
CA ARG A 108 7.34 3.01 19.08
C ARG A 108 6.70 1.96 19.99
N PHE A 109 6.60 0.73 19.50
CA PHE A 109 5.93 -0.39 20.18
C PHE A 109 6.90 -1.39 20.82
N ALA A 110 8.19 -1.07 20.91
CA ALA A 110 9.23 -1.96 21.41
C ALA A 110 8.90 -2.61 22.76
N GLY A 111 8.39 -1.82 23.72
CA GLY A 111 8.01 -2.30 25.05
C GLY A 111 6.87 -3.31 25.00
N GLN A 112 5.77 -2.93 24.35
CA GLN A 112 4.59 -3.77 24.18
C GLN A 112 4.93 -5.09 23.47
N TRP A 113 5.69 -5.01 22.38
CA TRP A 113 6.09 -6.19 21.62
C TRP A 113 6.96 -7.14 22.44
N LEU A 114 7.99 -6.62 23.16
CA LEU A 114 8.81 -7.47 24.04
C LEU A 114 8.01 -8.13 25.16
N ASP A 115 6.98 -7.45 25.67
CA ASP A 115 6.09 -8.04 26.69
C ASP A 115 5.21 -9.14 26.06
N ASN A 116 4.69 -8.94 24.84
CA ASN A 116 3.96 -9.97 24.10
C ASN A 116 4.86 -11.20 23.84
N VAL A 117 6.11 -10.98 23.41
CA VAL A 117 7.09 -12.05 23.20
C VAL A 117 7.36 -12.80 24.51
N ARG A 118 7.64 -12.11 25.63
CA ARG A 118 7.87 -12.73 26.94
C ARG A 118 6.69 -13.58 27.38
N GLN A 119 5.48 -13.09 27.17
CA GLN A 119 4.26 -13.80 27.52
C GLN A 119 4.09 -15.07 26.66
N ALA A 120 4.33 -15.00 25.35
CA ALA A 120 4.29 -16.16 24.48
C ALA A 120 5.36 -17.21 24.83
N LEU A 121 6.55 -16.76 25.22
CA LEU A 121 7.66 -17.64 25.61
C LEU A 121 7.40 -18.36 26.93
N GLY A 122 6.72 -17.74 27.90
CA GLY A 122 6.61 -18.26 29.27
C GLY A 122 7.98 -18.42 29.91
N GLN A 123 8.38 -19.65 30.19
CA GLN A 123 9.69 -19.98 30.77
C GLN A 123 10.76 -20.33 29.72
N ARG A 124 10.39 -20.39 28.45
CA ARG A 124 11.30 -20.73 27.34
C ARG A 124 12.18 -19.54 26.99
N LYS A 125 13.33 -19.83 26.37
CA LYS A 125 14.18 -18.81 25.76
C LYS A 125 14.14 -18.94 24.23
N PRO A 126 14.14 -17.83 23.47
CA PRO A 126 14.27 -17.92 22.03
C PRO A 126 15.70 -18.31 21.64
N ALA A 127 15.81 -19.26 20.73
CA ALA A 127 17.08 -19.62 20.11
C ALA A 127 17.37 -18.75 18.89
N TYR A 128 16.33 -18.32 18.18
CA TYR A 128 16.47 -17.58 16.94
C TYR A 128 15.57 -16.35 16.87
N LEU A 129 16.09 -15.30 16.22
CA LEU A 129 15.31 -14.22 15.64
C LEU A 129 15.48 -14.30 14.13
N VAL A 130 14.42 -14.68 13.40
CA VAL A 130 14.39 -14.68 11.95
C VAL A 130 13.95 -13.30 11.48
N VAL A 131 14.80 -12.62 10.70
CA VAL A 131 14.50 -11.29 10.14
C VAL A 131 14.30 -11.44 8.64
N GLN A 132 13.06 -11.33 8.22
CA GLN A 132 12.65 -11.49 6.82
C GLN A 132 12.81 -10.20 6.04
N HIS A 133 12.60 -9.04 6.73
CA HIS A 133 12.58 -7.73 6.13
C HIS A 133 13.24 -6.68 7.02
N MET A 134 14.00 -5.76 6.43
CA MET A 134 14.79 -4.77 7.13
C MET A 134 14.16 -3.37 7.20
N GLU A 135 12.96 -3.19 6.70
CA GLU A 135 12.24 -1.94 6.91
C GLU A 135 12.04 -1.68 8.39
N PRO A 136 12.22 -0.43 8.87
CA PRO A 136 12.27 -0.15 10.31
C PRO A 136 11.01 -0.55 11.10
N ASP A 137 9.86 -0.61 10.47
CA ASP A 137 8.62 -1.05 11.12
C ASP A 137 8.56 -2.57 11.40
N HIS A 138 9.55 -3.33 10.87
CA HIS A 138 9.74 -4.76 11.15
C HIS A 138 11.10 -5.05 11.79
N SER A 139 12.07 -4.16 11.67
CA SER A 139 13.45 -4.43 12.09
C SER A 139 13.96 -3.55 13.24
N ALA A 140 13.29 -2.45 13.58
CA ALA A 140 13.80 -1.46 14.53
C ALA A 140 14.16 -2.03 15.92
N ASN A 141 13.57 -3.14 16.31
CA ASN A 141 13.81 -3.74 17.61
C ASN A 141 14.78 -4.94 17.61
N VAL A 142 15.43 -5.25 16.47
CA VAL A 142 16.41 -6.34 16.38
C VAL A 142 17.51 -6.19 17.43
N ALA A 143 18.14 -5.02 17.55
CA ALA A 143 19.19 -4.79 18.53
C ALA A 143 18.69 -4.96 19.98
N ARG A 144 17.49 -4.45 20.30
CA ARG A 144 16.86 -4.59 21.62
C ARG A 144 16.53 -6.05 21.97
N PHE A 145 16.07 -6.81 20.98
CA PHE A 145 15.84 -8.25 21.16
C PHE A 145 17.14 -8.97 21.47
N MET A 146 18.20 -8.69 20.74
CA MET A 146 19.51 -9.30 20.94
C MET A 146 20.19 -8.92 22.25
N GLU A 147 19.84 -7.77 22.83
CA GLU A 147 20.22 -7.39 24.21
C GLU A 147 19.40 -8.14 25.24
N ALA A 148 18.09 -8.29 25.03
CA ALA A 148 17.20 -9.01 25.94
C ALA A 148 17.46 -10.52 25.96
N TYR A 149 17.91 -11.09 24.85
CA TYR A 149 18.19 -12.51 24.65
C TYR A 149 19.60 -12.73 24.11
N PRO A 150 20.63 -12.63 24.96
CA PRO A 150 22.02 -12.66 24.53
C PRO A 150 22.48 -13.98 23.94
N ASP A 151 21.76 -15.08 24.19
CA ASP A 151 22.06 -16.41 23.63
C ASP A 151 21.40 -16.64 22.26
N ALA A 152 20.50 -15.76 21.82
CA ALA A 152 19.79 -15.89 20.55
C ALA A 152 20.69 -15.61 19.35
N VAL A 153 20.39 -16.25 18.22
CA VAL A 153 21.05 -16.09 16.92
C VAL A 153 20.12 -15.37 15.95
N VAL A 154 20.60 -14.34 15.27
CA VAL A 154 19.86 -13.69 14.18
C VAL A 154 20.01 -14.53 12.90
N VAL A 155 18.89 -14.85 12.27
CA VAL A 155 18.82 -15.58 10.98
C VAL A 155 18.25 -14.64 9.93
N ALA A 156 19.01 -14.36 8.87
CA ALA A 156 18.60 -13.43 7.82
C ALA A 156 19.40 -13.63 6.53
N SER A 157 19.03 -12.93 5.47
CA SER A 157 19.82 -12.89 4.24
C SER A 157 21.14 -12.11 4.43
N SER A 158 22.12 -12.37 3.59
CA SER A 158 23.42 -11.66 3.63
C SER A 158 23.26 -10.14 3.46
N LYS A 159 22.29 -9.70 2.64
CA LYS A 159 21.99 -8.27 2.45
C LYS A 159 21.35 -7.65 3.70
N ALA A 160 20.49 -8.38 4.39
CA ALA A 160 19.91 -7.92 5.65
C ALA A 160 20.99 -7.64 6.71
N PHE A 161 22.00 -8.48 6.83
CA PHE A 161 23.13 -8.22 7.75
C PHE A 161 23.93 -6.96 7.36
N ALA A 162 24.12 -6.71 6.06
CA ALA A 162 24.73 -5.45 5.62
C ALA A 162 23.89 -4.22 6.02
N MET A 163 22.56 -4.33 5.93
CA MET A 163 21.62 -3.29 6.38
C MET A 163 21.61 -3.15 7.91
N MET A 164 21.64 -4.26 8.67
CA MET A 164 21.77 -4.22 10.14
C MET A 164 23.00 -3.42 10.58
N LYS A 165 24.12 -3.59 9.90
CA LYS A 165 25.31 -2.81 10.17
C LYS A 165 25.12 -1.30 9.92
N GLN A 166 24.32 -0.94 8.92
CA GLN A 166 23.97 0.46 8.64
C GLN A 166 23.01 1.04 9.69
N PHE A 167 21.98 0.28 10.07
CA PHE A 167 20.96 0.72 11.03
C PHE A 167 21.45 0.70 12.49
N PHE A 168 22.22 -0.33 12.88
CA PHE A 168 22.54 -0.60 14.27
C PHE A 168 24.03 -0.52 14.60
N GLY A 169 24.90 -0.28 13.60
CA GLY A 169 26.36 -0.28 13.79
C GLY A 169 26.96 -1.68 13.98
N THR A 170 26.16 -2.72 14.00
CA THR A 170 26.56 -4.13 14.13
C THR A 170 25.82 -5.02 13.15
N ASP A 171 26.44 -6.09 12.72
CA ASP A 171 25.85 -7.16 11.93
C ASP A 171 25.77 -8.48 12.72
N PHE A 172 25.95 -8.41 14.06
CA PHE A 172 25.86 -9.56 14.98
C PHE A 172 26.78 -10.71 14.56
N ALA A 173 27.99 -10.44 14.07
CA ALA A 173 28.91 -11.42 13.46
C ALA A 173 29.16 -12.68 14.32
N ASP A 174 29.13 -12.52 15.64
CA ASP A 174 29.29 -13.58 16.65
C ASP A 174 28.04 -14.44 16.88
N ARG A 175 26.86 -13.95 16.46
CA ARG A 175 25.56 -14.56 16.71
C ARG A 175 24.63 -14.39 15.51
N ARG A 176 25.09 -14.73 14.32
CA ARG A 176 24.30 -14.65 13.08
C ARG A 176 24.38 -15.94 12.28
N GLN A 177 23.29 -16.26 11.60
CA GLN A 177 23.22 -17.30 10.61
C GLN A 177 22.73 -16.70 9.30
N VAL A 178 23.56 -16.76 8.26
CA VAL A 178 23.17 -16.31 6.91
C VAL A 178 22.42 -17.43 6.22
N VAL A 179 21.28 -17.09 5.61
CA VAL A 179 20.46 -18.03 4.84
C VAL A 179 20.19 -17.50 3.44
N GLY A 180 20.02 -18.42 2.51
CA GLY A 180 19.72 -18.19 1.10
C GLY A 180 18.50 -18.98 0.62
N ASP A 181 18.31 -18.99 -0.70
CA ASP A 181 17.16 -19.65 -1.34
C ASP A 181 17.25 -21.18 -1.17
N GLY A 182 16.23 -21.77 -0.55
CA GLY A 182 16.15 -23.21 -0.32
C GLY A 182 16.86 -23.70 0.95
N ASP A 183 17.61 -22.85 1.66
CA ASP A 183 18.20 -23.24 2.94
C ASP A 183 17.11 -23.57 3.97
N THR A 184 17.45 -24.42 4.93
CA THR A 184 16.51 -24.84 5.99
C THR A 184 17.08 -24.63 7.38
N LEU A 185 16.18 -24.41 8.35
CA LEU A 185 16.44 -24.33 9.76
C LEU A 185 15.50 -25.28 10.51
N CYS A 186 16.04 -26.29 11.17
CA CYS A 186 15.27 -27.23 11.99
C CYS A 186 15.15 -26.68 13.42
N LEU A 187 13.92 -26.57 13.92
CA LEU A 187 13.64 -26.14 15.28
C LEU A 187 13.35 -27.32 16.23
N GLY A 188 13.15 -28.51 15.69
CA GLY A 188 12.72 -29.73 16.35
C GLY A 188 11.65 -30.41 15.51
N SER A 189 10.39 -30.18 15.78
CA SER A 189 9.24 -30.65 14.99
C SER A 189 8.96 -29.75 13.77
N HIS A 190 9.32 -28.47 13.81
CA HIS A 190 9.22 -27.53 12.70
C HIS A 190 10.49 -27.48 11.88
N THR A 191 10.34 -27.41 10.56
CA THR A 191 11.42 -27.15 9.61
C THR A 191 11.08 -25.93 8.78
N LEU A 192 11.86 -24.88 8.96
CA LEU A 192 11.71 -23.62 8.24
C LEU A 192 12.55 -23.65 6.97
N ARG A 193 11.94 -23.52 5.80
CA ARG A 193 12.62 -23.36 4.52
C ARG A 193 12.56 -21.91 4.07
N PHE A 194 13.70 -21.34 3.71
CA PHE A 194 13.81 -19.95 3.27
C PHE A 194 13.64 -19.83 1.76
N VAL A 195 12.88 -18.81 1.34
CA VAL A 195 12.61 -18.47 -0.06
C VAL A 195 13.05 -17.04 -0.29
N THR A 196 14.06 -16.79 -1.09
CA THR A 196 14.47 -15.41 -1.38
C THR A 196 13.44 -14.73 -2.25
N ALA A 197 13.06 -13.52 -1.85
CA ALA A 197 12.05 -12.67 -2.49
C ALA A 197 12.59 -11.25 -2.77
N PRO A 198 13.75 -11.12 -3.48
CA PRO A 198 14.37 -9.82 -3.67
C PRO A 198 13.44 -8.87 -4.43
N MET A 199 13.36 -7.63 -3.96
CA MET A 199 12.47 -6.57 -4.46
C MET A 199 10.96 -6.84 -4.24
N VAL A 200 10.62 -7.70 -3.29
CA VAL A 200 9.23 -7.87 -2.83
C VAL A 200 9.16 -7.46 -1.32
N HIS A 201 9.34 -6.13 -0.92
CA HIS A 201 9.62 -5.07 -1.92
C HIS A 201 11.05 -4.51 -1.84
N TRP A 202 11.89 -4.92 -0.90
CA TRP A 202 13.31 -4.55 -0.77
C TRP A 202 14.24 -5.69 -1.23
N PRO A 203 15.53 -5.38 -1.50
CA PRO A 203 16.45 -6.34 -2.13
C PRO A 203 16.90 -7.49 -1.22
N GLU A 204 16.75 -7.37 0.10
CA GLU A 204 17.18 -8.35 1.10
C GLU A 204 16.10 -9.34 1.50
N VAL A 205 14.84 -9.10 1.10
CA VAL A 205 13.67 -9.83 1.59
C VAL A 205 13.79 -11.33 1.36
N ILE A 206 13.47 -12.07 2.41
CA ILE A 206 13.23 -13.51 2.38
C ILE A 206 11.83 -13.81 2.92
N MET A 207 11.21 -14.86 2.44
CA MET A 207 10.02 -15.46 3.04
C MET A 207 10.43 -16.76 3.73
N THR A 208 9.65 -17.19 4.70
CA THR A 208 9.91 -18.42 5.43
C THR A 208 8.70 -19.34 5.34
N TYR A 209 8.90 -20.53 4.78
CA TYR A 209 7.87 -21.56 4.72
C TYR A 209 8.13 -22.64 5.76
N ASP A 210 7.22 -22.77 6.71
CA ASP A 210 7.23 -23.88 7.66
C ASP A 210 6.67 -25.14 6.98
N GLU A 211 7.56 -26.07 6.67
CA GLU A 211 7.23 -27.30 5.96
C GLU A 211 6.36 -28.25 6.80
N SER A 212 6.40 -28.15 8.12
CA SER A 212 5.64 -29.01 9.04
C SER A 212 4.21 -28.48 9.21
N ALA A 213 4.04 -27.21 9.58
CA ALA A 213 2.75 -26.58 9.78
C ALA A 213 2.06 -26.13 8.47
N LYS A 214 2.80 -26.12 7.34
CA LYS A 214 2.33 -25.59 6.04
C LYS A 214 1.98 -24.09 6.11
N VAL A 215 2.70 -23.34 6.92
CA VAL A 215 2.52 -21.91 7.14
C VAL A 215 3.58 -21.12 6.39
N LEU A 216 3.16 -20.10 5.65
CA LEU A 216 4.04 -19.17 4.97
C LEU A 216 4.12 -17.86 5.75
N PHE A 217 5.28 -17.50 6.25
CA PHE A 217 5.59 -16.15 6.71
C PHE A 217 6.10 -15.37 5.50
N SER A 218 5.28 -14.43 5.01
CA SER A 218 5.41 -13.90 3.66
C SER A 218 6.10 -12.55 3.56
N ALA A 219 6.73 -12.08 4.65
CA ALA A 219 7.16 -10.69 4.76
C ALA A 219 5.97 -9.76 4.42
N ASP A 220 6.16 -8.70 3.66
CA ASP A 220 5.12 -7.75 3.28
C ASP A 220 4.14 -8.26 2.23
N ALA A 221 4.51 -9.32 1.53
CA ALA A 221 3.58 -9.91 0.56
C ALA A 221 2.31 -10.41 1.27
N PHE A 222 1.16 -10.21 0.61
CA PHE A 222 -0.17 -10.51 1.14
C PHE A 222 -0.61 -9.61 2.31
N GLY A 223 0.18 -8.58 2.64
CA GLY A 223 -0.17 -7.56 3.61
C GLY A 223 -1.28 -6.63 3.13
N LYS A 224 -1.83 -5.85 4.06
CA LYS A 224 -2.81 -4.79 3.79
C LYS A 224 -2.67 -3.66 4.79
N PHE A 225 -3.16 -2.48 4.43
CA PHE A 225 -3.36 -1.39 5.39
C PHE A 225 -4.46 -1.74 6.40
N GLY A 226 -4.38 -1.15 7.59
CA GLY A 226 -5.37 -1.26 8.65
C GLY A 226 -4.94 -2.14 9.82
N ALA A 227 -5.36 -1.76 11.03
CA ALA A 227 -5.18 -2.52 12.26
C ALA A 227 -6.06 -3.79 12.28
N LEU A 228 -5.64 -4.84 13.01
CA LEU A 228 -6.32 -6.15 12.99
C LEU A 228 -7.70 -6.15 13.65
N ASP A 229 -7.95 -5.21 14.55
CA ASP A 229 -9.22 -5.07 15.28
C ASP A 229 -10.26 -4.22 14.54
N VAL A 230 -9.93 -3.72 13.33
CA VAL A 230 -10.86 -3.04 12.44
C VAL A 230 -11.34 -3.99 11.36
N GLN A 231 -12.68 -4.13 11.25
CA GLN A 231 -13.29 -4.96 10.21
C GLN A 231 -13.40 -4.21 8.89
N GLU A 232 -12.73 -4.72 7.87
CA GLU A 232 -12.80 -4.23 6.50
C GLU A 232 -12.51 -5.33 5.49
N ASP A 233 -12.88 -5.11 4.22
CA ASP A 233 -12.58 -6.08 3.16
C ASP A 233 -11.06 -6.12 2.89
N TRP A 234 -10.49 -7.33 2.97
CA TRP A 234 -9.06 -7.54 2.74
C TRP A 234 -8.64 -7.05 1.35
N ALA A 235 -9.41 -7.39 0.30
CA ALA A 235 -9.00 -7.16 -1.08
C ALA A 235 -8.84 -5.66 -1.42
N CYS A 236 -9.65 -4.78 -0.84
CA CYS A 236 -9.60 -3.35 -1.06
C CYS A 236 -8.28 -2.76 -0.55
N GLU A 237 -8.00 -2.93 0.74
CA GLU A 237 -6.81 -2.37 1.37
C GLU A 237 -5.53 -3.12 0.97
N ALA A 238 -5.61 -4.42 0.69
CA ALA A 238 -4.47 -5.20 0.18
C ALA A 238 -4.09 -4.80 -1.24
N ARG A 239 -5.06 -4.49 -2.12
CA ARG A 239 -4.78 -3.98 -3.47
C ARG A 239 -4.11 -2.62 -3.41
N ARG A 240 -4.63 -1.71 -2.57
CA ARG A 240 -4.06 -0.37 -2.38
C ARG A 240 -2.63 -0.47 -1.82
N TYR A 241 -2.40 -1.36 -0.84
CA TYR A 241 -1.08 -1.70 -0.30
C TYR A 241 -0.16 -2.25 -1.40
N TYR A 242 -0.61 -3.29 -2.10
CA TYR A 242 0.17 -3.94 -3.17
C TYR A 242 0.58 -2.95 -4.27
N ILE A 243 -0.39 -2.22 -4.85
CA ILE A 243 -0.12 -1.28 -5.94
C ILE A 243 0.79 -0.14 -5.46
N GLY A 244 0.55 0.36 -4.25
CA GLY A 244 1.36 1.43 -3.66
C GLY A 244 2.82 1.06 -3.46
N ILE A 245 3.08 -0.08 -2.86
CA ILE A 245 4.37 -0.48 -2.30
C ILE A 245 5.10 -1.51 -3.17
N VAL A 246 4.40 -2.55 -3.63
CA VAL A 246 4.99 -3.67 -4.38
C VAL A 246 4.80 -3.53 -5.90
N GLY A 247 3.82 -2.74 -6.35
CA GLY A 247 3.32 -2.73 -7.74
C GLY A 247 4.36 -2.56 -8.84
N LYS A 248 5.46 -1.84 -8.57
CA LYS A 248 6.60 -1.71 -9.49
C LYS A 248 7.26 -3.06 -9.82
N TYR A 249 7.22 -4.00 -8.90
CA TYR A 249 8.01 -5.23 -8.91
C TYR A 249 7.19 -6.48 -9.26
N GLY A 250 6.15 -6.35 -10.07
CA GLY A 250 5.28 -7.45 -10.45
C GLY A 250 6.01 -8.67 -11.00
N ALA A 251 7.06 -8.47 -11.81
CA ALA A 251 7.86 -9.56 -12.33
C ALA A 251 8.57 -10.37 -11.23
N GLN A 252 9.06 -9.70 -10.18
CA GLN A 252 9.69 -10.35 -9.03
C GLN A 252 8.67 -11.13 -8.21
N VAL A 253 7.46 -10.56 -8.03
CA VAL A 253 6.35 -11.28 -7.39
C VAL A 253 5.99 -12.56 -8.17
N GLN A 254 5.92 -12.49 -9.50
CA GLN A 254 5.67 -13.68 -10.34
C GLN A 254 6.73 -14.77 -10.13
N VAL A 255 8.01 -14.40 -10.00
CA VAL A 255 9.09 -15.36 -9.68
C VAL A 255 8.85 -16.01 -8.32
N VAL A 256 8.48 -15.23 -7.30
CA VAL A 256 8.20 -15.74 -5.95
C VAL A 256 6.99 -16.67 -5.95
N LEU A 257 5.89 -16.27 -6.61
CA LEU A 257 4.72 -17.15 -6.77
C LEU A 257 5.07 -18.46 -7.46
N GLY A 258 5.96 -18.42 -8.46
CA GLY A 258 6.49 -19.63 -9.13
C GLY A 258 7.29 -20.52 -8.17
N LYS A 259 8.14 -19.96 -7.30
CA LYS A 259 8.89 -20.72 -6.27
C LYS A 259 7.97 -21.37 -5.23
N LEU A 260 6.87 -20.70 -4.88
CA LEU A 260 5.86 -21.21 -3.96
C LEU A 260 4.89 -22.19 -4.64
N GLY A 261 4.92 -22.26 -5.97
CA GLY A 261 4.05 -23.14 -6.76
C GLY A 261 4.21 -24.61 -6.37
N GLY A 262 3.10 -25.24 -5.96
CA GLY A 262 3.08 -26.60 -5.45
C GLY A 262 3.24 -26.76 -3.94
N ALA A 263 3.59 -25.69 -3.19
CA ALA A 263 3.56 -25.72 -1.74
C ALA A 263 2.11 -25.83 -1.23
N GLN A 264 1.88 -26.76 -0.32
CA GLN A 264 0.61 -26.82 0.39
C GLN A 264 0.59 -25.71 1.47
N LEU A 265 -0.39 -24.82 1.42
CA LEU A 265 -0.53 -23.75 2.39
C LEU A 265 -1.76 -23.99 3.26
N SER A 266 -1.60 -23.92 4.57
CA SER A 266 -2.66 -23.88 5.58
C SER A 266 -2.96 -22.45 6.02
N ALA A 267 -1.92 -21.59 6.05
CA ALA A 267 -2.02 -20.18 6.41
C ALA A 267 -0.91 -19.36 5.73
N VAL A 268 -1.16 -18.06 5.57
CA VAL A 268 -0.17 -17.04 5.21
C VAL A 268 -0.14 -16.00 6.33
N CYS A 269 1.04 -15.74 6.86
CA CYS A 269 1.33 -14.84 7.97
C CYS A 269 2.13 -13.63 7.45
N PRO A 270 1.47 -12.56 6.98
CA PRO A 270 2.13 -11.36 6.48
C PRO A 270 2.63 -10.48 7.64
N LEU A 271 3.51 -9.53 7.34
CA LEU A 271 3.98 -8.54 8.31
C LEU A 271 2.97 -7.41 8.57
N HIS A 272 1.95 -7.26 7.71
CA HIS A 272 0.81 -6.37 7.90
C HIS A 272 -0.52 -7.07 7.64
N GLY A 273 -1.57 -6.65 8.35
CA GLY A 273 -2.91 -7.19 8.15
C GLY A 273 -3.13 -8.59 8.76
N PRO A 274 -4.26 -9.24 8.47
CA PRO A 274 -4.65 -10.48 9.13
C PRO A 274 -3.85 -11.68 8.63
N VAL A 275 -3.74 -12.70 9.47
CA VAL A 275 -3.35 -14.05 9.03
C VAL A 275 -4.42 -14.58 8.08
N LEU A 276 -4.00 -14.98 6.89
CA LEU A 276 -4.90 -15.50 5.86
C LEU A 276 -5.01 -17.01 5.99
N THR A 277 -6.24 -17.49 6.05
CA THR A 277 -6.59 -18.91 6.15
C THR A 277 -7.78 -19.22 5.25
N GLY A 278 -8.15 -20.48 5.12
CA GLY A 278 -9.34 -20.90 4.36
C GLY A 278 -9.11 -20.86 2.85
N GLU A 279 -9.78 -19.95 2.14
CA GLU A 279 -9.72 -19.88 0.66
C GLU A 279 -8.43 -19.21 0.15
N LEU A 280 -7.25 -19.77 0.49
CA LEU A 280 -5.96 -19.19 0.10
C LEU A 280 -5.78 -19.03 -1.41
N GLY A 281 -6.43 -19.89 -2.21
CA GLY A 281 -6.44 -19.78 -3.66
C GLY A 281 -6.91 -18.41 -4.18
N ARG A 282 -7.89 -17.79 -3.53
CA ARG A 282 -8.38 -16.44 -3.88
C ARG A 282 -7.31 -15.37 -3.69
N TYR A 283 -6.55 -15.43 -2.59
CA TYR A 283 -5.50 -14.44 -2.32
C TYR A 283 -4.33 -14.59 -3.30
N LEU A 284 -3.95 -15.83 -3.62
CA LEU A 284 -2.93 -16.13 -4.61
C LEU A 284 -3.35 -15.67 -6.02
N GLU A 285 -4.61 -15.88 -6.40
CA GLU A 285 -5.18 -15.42 -7.67
C GLU A 285 -5.13 -13.90 -7.79
N LEU A 286 -5.55 -13.15 -6.76
CA LEU A 286 -5.48 -11.70 -6.76
C LEU A 286 -4.05 -11.21 -6.89
N TYR A 287 -3.11 -11.80 -6.15
CA TYR A 287 -1.69 -11.47 -6.28
C TYR A 287 -1.14 -11.78 -7.68
N ASN A 288 -1.57 -12.88 -8.29
CA ASN A 288 -1.22 -13.21 -9.68
C ASN A 288 -1.76 -12.16 -10.67
N ILE A 289 -3.02 -11.74 -10.51
CA ILE A 289 -3.64 -10.69 -11.34
C ILE A 289 -2.88 -9.38 -11.19
N TRP A 290 -2.62 -8.92 -9.97
CA TRP A 290 -1.95 -7.66 -9.72
C TRP A 290 -0.51 -7.66 -10.22
N SER A 291 0.23 -8.73 -9.98
CA SER A 291 1.65 -8.85 -10.35
C SER A 291 1.89 -9.09 -11.84
N SER A 292 0.91 -9.63 -12.55
CA SER A 292 0.91 -9.73 -14.01
C SER A 292 0.33 -8.48 -14.69
N TYR A 293 -0.07 -7.47 -13.92
CA TYR A 293 -0.77 -6.27 -14.40
C TYR A 293 -2.07 -6.60 -15.14
N GLY A 294 -2.72 -7.69 -14.74
CA GLY A 294 -4.02 -8.12 -15.28
C GLY A 294 -5.15 -7.15 -14.90
N VAL A 295 -6.27 -7.28 -15.57
CA VAL A 295 -7.50 -6.57 -15.22
C VAL A 295 -8.26 -7.39 -14.18
N GLU A 296 -8.55 -6.80 -13.03
CA GLU A 296 -9.28 -7.48 -11.95
C GLU A 296 -10.79 -7.37 -12.11
N SER A 297 -11.26 -6.22 -12.54
CA SER A 297 -12.70 -5.92 -12.61
C SER A 297 -13.07 -5.26 -13.93
N GLU A 298 -14.24 -5.60 -14.46
CA GLU A 298 -14.82 -4.89 -15.61
C GLU A 298 -15.38 -3.53 -15.19
N GLY A 299 -15.03 -2.48 -15.94
CA GLY A 299 -15.49 -1.12 -15.68
C GLY A 299 -14.61 -0.06 -16.29
N VAL A 300 -14.98 1.17 -16.03
CA VAL A 300 -14.30 2.38 -16.52
C VAL A 300 -13.98 3.29 -15.34
N VAL A 301 -12.72 3.68 -15.22
CA VAL A 301 -12.27 4.74 -14.29
C VAL A 301 -12.16 6.04 -15.05
N ILE A 302 -12.73 7.11 -14.50
CA ILE A 302 -12.60 8.48 -15.00
C ILE A 302 -11.87 9.30 -13.94
N ALA A 303 -10.56 9.48 -14.13
CA ALA A 303 -9.74 10.33 -13.29
C ALA A 303 -9.70 11.74 -13.86
N TYR A 304 -10.12 12.74 -13.09
CA TYR A 304 -10.23 14.08 -13.62
C TYR A 304 -9.72 15.18 -12.72
N THR A 305 -9.40 16.33 -13.34
CA THR A 305 -9.26 17.62 -12.67
C THR A 305 -10.12 18.66 -13.35
N SER A 306 -10.68 19.59 -12.59
CA SER A 306 -11.50 20.66 -13.12
C SER A 306 -11.31 21.96 -12.33
N VAL A 307 -10.98 23.06 -13.03
CA VAL A 307 -10.73 24.37 -12.37
C VAL A 307 -12.04 25.08 -12.06
N TYR A 308 -12.91 25.24 -13.05
CA TYR A 308 -14.18 26.00 -12.94
C TYR A 308 -15.44 25.16 -13.17
N GLY A 309 -15.32 23.83 -13.20
CA GLY A 309 -16.45 22.91 -13.31
C GLY A 309 -16.74 22.37 -14.71
N HIS A 310 -16.31 23.01 -15.79
CA HIS A 310 -16.68 22.58 -17.16
C HIS A 310 -16.11 21.21 -17.55
N THR A 311 -14.88 20.89 -17.16
CA THR A 311 -14.33 19.54 -17.37
C THR A 311 -15.10 18.52 -16.56
N ARG A 312 -15.48 18.84 -15.30
CA ARG A 312 -16.32 17.98 -14.46
C ARG A 312 -17.69 17.72 -15.11
N GLU A 313 -18.33 18.74 -15.65
CA GLU A 313 -19.62 18.59 -16.37
C GLU A 313 -19.53 17.58 -17.52
N ALA A 314 -18.46 17.62 -18.31
CA ALA A 314 -18.23 16.66 -19.39
C ALA A 314 -17.98 15.24 -18.84
N VAL A 315 -17.23 15.10 -17.76
CA VAL A 315 -16.96 13.84 -17.09
C VAL A 315 -18.24 13.22 -16.51
N GLU A 316 -19.07 14.02 -15.84
CA GLU A 316 -20.36 13.58 -15.31
C GLU A 316 -21.29 13.09 -16.44
N LEU A 317 -21.34 13.82 -17.56
CA LEU A 317 -22.09 13.41 -18.75
C LEU A 317 -21.57 12.07 -19.30
N LEU A 318 -20.24 11.91 -19.46
CA LEU A 318 -19.63 10.67 -19.92
C LEU A 318 -19.98 9.49 -18.98
N ALA A 319 -19.84 9.68 -17.68
CA ALA A 319 -20.17 8.68 -16.69
C ALA A 319 -21.64 8.23 -16.79
N ASP A 320 -22.55 9.17 -16.96
CA ASP A 320 -23.98 8.86 -17.12
C ASP A 320 -24.24 8.08 -18.43
N ARG A 321 -23.58 8.43 -19.53
CA ARG A 321 -23.69 7.69 -20.79
C ARG A 321 -23.15 6.26 -20.67
N LEU A 322 -22.02 6.07 -20.01
CA LEU A 322 -21.46 4.73 -19.76
C LEU A 322 -22.41 3.87 -18.93
N ARG A 323 -23.00 4.43 -17.84
CA ARG A 323 -24.00 3.74 -17.01
C ARG A 323 -25.25 3.39 -17.80
N GLN A 324 -25.77 4.31 -18.61
CA GLN A 324 -26.93 4.08 -19.48
C GLN A 324 -26.68 2.98 -20.51
N ARG A 325 -25.42 2.76 -20.92
CA ARG A 325 -25.01 1.69 -21.83
C ARG A 325 -24.75 0.36 -21.12
N GLY A 326 -24.95 0.29 -19.80
CA GLY A 326 -24.80 -0.94 -19.02
C GLY A 326 -23.35 -1.23 -18.61
N CYS A 327 -22.47 -0.23 -18.56
CA CYS A 327 -21.14 -0.43 -17.95
C CYS A 327 -21.32 -0.85 -16.47
N PRO A 328 -20.75 -1.99 -16.05
CA PRO A 328 -21.03 -2.56 -14.72
C PRO A 328 -20.52 -1.68 -13.58
N GLU A 329 -19.39 -1.00 -13.78
CA GLU A 329 -18.83 -0.07 -12.81
C GLU A 329 -18.26 1.16 -13.53
N VAL A 330 -18.60 2.36 -13.03
CA VAL A 330 -18.06 3.63 -13.49
C VAL A 330 -17.58 4.43 -12.29
N VAL A 331 -16.28 4.39 -12.08
CA VAL A 331 -15.60 5.12 -11.00
C VAL A 331 -15.25 6.51 -11.50
N VAL A 332 -15.62 7.55 -10.75
CA VAL A 332 -15.33 8.95 -11.12
C VAL A 332 -14.58 9.61 -9.97
N THR A 333 -13.34 10.04 -10.23
CA THR A 333 -12.43 10.52 -9.19
C THR A 333 -11.91 11.93 -9.50
N ASP A 334 -12.20 12.89 -8.61
CA ASP A 334 -11.60 14.23 -8.62
C ASP A 334 -10.22 14.17 -7.96
N LEU A 335 -9.17 14.17 -8.76
CA LEU A 335 -7.78 14.04 -8.30
C LEU A 335 -7.31 15.17 -7.37
N ALA A 336 -8.01 16.30 -7.34
CA ALA A 336 -7.72 17.39 -6.42
C ALA A 336 -8.35 17.20 -5.03
N ARG A 337 -9.21 16.18 -4.84
CA ARG A 337 -10.02 15.98 -3.63
C ARG A 337 -10.05 14.55 -3.11
N CYS A 338 -9.43 13.61 -3.82
CA CYS A 338 -9.35 12.21 -3.42
C CYS A 338 -8.03 11.91 -2.69
N ASP A 339 -7.97 10.73 -2.06
CA ASP A 339 -6.70 10.07 -1.80
C ASP A 339 -6.10 9.60 -3.14
N MET A 340 -4.90 10.09 -3.45
CA MET A 340 -4.21 9.76 -4.69
C MET A 340 -3.91 8.26 -4.83
N ALA A 341 -3.64 7.58 -3.71
CA ALA A 341 -3.35 6.14 -3.72
C ALA A 341 -4.58 5.31 -4.13
N GLU A 342 -5.79 5.72 -3.71
CA GLU A 342 -7.03 5.08 -4.17
C GLU A 342 -7.27 5.29 -5.67
N ALA A 343 -7.02 6.51 -6.18
CA ALA A 343 -7.17 6.78 -7.61
C ALA A 343 -6.18 5.94 -8.45
N VAL A 344 -4.96 5.76 -7.95
CA VAL A 344 -3.93 4.92 -8.60
C VAL A 344 -4.35 3.45 -8.57
N GLU A 345 -4.81 2.95 -7.43
CA GLU A 345 -5.32 1.58 -7.28
C GLU A 345 -6.45 1.28 -8.27
N ASP A 346 -7.45 2.16 -8.36
CA ASP A 346 -8.56 2.02 -9.30
C ASP A 346 -8.08 1.94 -10.76
N ALA A 347 -7.07 2.74 -11.15
CA ALA A 347 -6.51 2.69 -12.49
C ALA A 347 -5.86 1.34 -12.83
N PHE A 348 -5.28 0.65 -11.82
CA PHE A 348 -4.74 -0.70 -12.00
C PHE A 348 -5.82 -1.79 -11.91
N ARG A 349 -6.91 -1.55 -11.21
CA ARG A 349 -8.00 -2.51 -11.03
C ARG A 349 -8.82 -2.72 -12.29
N TYR A 350 -9.16 -1.65 -12.99
CA TYR A 350 -10.07 -1.67 -14.14
C TYR A 350 -9.34 -1.64 -15.48
N GLY A 351 -9.99 -2.20 -16.51
CA GLY A 351 -9.40 -2.30 -17.85
C GLY A 351 -9.34 -1.00 -18.65
N THR A 352 -10.18 0.00 -18.31
CA THR A 352 -10.29 1.25 -19.06
C THR A 352 -10.12 2.46 -18.15
N LEU A 353 -9.21 3.37 -18.53
CA LEU A 353 -8.92 4.61 -17.83
C LEU A 353 -9.20 5.81 -18.74
N VAL A 354 -10.10 6.69 -18.31
CA VAL A 354 -10.34 8.00 -18.95
C VAL A 354 -9.58 9.07 -18.15
N LEU A 355 -8.73 9.81 -18.81
CA LEU A 355 -7.96 10.93 -18.26
C LEU A 355 -8.58 12.24 -18.70
N ALA A 356 -9.10 13.02 -17.76
CA ALA A 356 -9.82 14.25 -18.04
C ALA A 356 -9.18 15.45 -17.33
N THR A 357 -8.61 16.42 -18.10
CA THR A 357 -7.97 17.57 -17.49
C THR A 357 -7.99 18.79 -18.41
N THR A 358 -7.65 19.95 -17.84
CA THR A 358 -7.48 21.19 -18.61
C THR A 358 -6.00 21.42 -18.95
N THR A 359 -5.77 22.07 -20.10
CA THR A 359 -4.49 22.69 -20.41
C THR A 359 -4.23 23.82 -19.42
N TYR A 360 -3.09 23.78 -18.76
CA TYR A 360 -2.70 24.70 -17.70
C TYR A 360 -1.23 25.09 -17.84
N ASN A 361 -0.91 26.37 -17.95
CA ASN A 361 0.45 26.87 -18.16
C ASN A 361 1.22 26.21 -19.33
N GLY A 362 0.52 25.86 -20.41
CA GLY A 362 1.11 25.16 -21.56
C GLY A 362 1.35 23.66 -21.34
N GLU A 363 0.96 23.12 -20.20
CA GLU A 363 1.06 21.73 -19.77
C GLU A 363 -0.31 21.22 -19.29
N ILE A 364 -0.36 20.24 -18.39
CA ILE A 364 -1.58 19.73 -17.74
C ILE A 364 -1.67 20.22 -16.29
N PHE A 365 -2.87 20.13 -15.71
CA PHE A 365 -3.08 20.52 -14.32
C PHE A 365 -2.25 19.66 -13.35
N PRO A 366 -1.63 20.23 -12.29
CA PRO A 366 -0.63 19.54 -11.46
C PRO A 366 -1.06 18.21 -10.87
N PHE A 367 -2.30 18.07 -10.39
CA PHE A 367 -2.78 16.81 -9.81
C PHE A 367 -2.86 15.68 -10.86
N MET A 368 -3.19 16.00 -12.10
CA MET A 368 -3.15 15.03 -13.21
C MET A 368 -1.70 14.62 -13.52
N HIS A 369 -0.76 15.57 -13.46
CA HIS A 369 0.66 15.26 -13.66
C HIS A 369 1.17 14.31 -12.57
N THR A 370 0.84 14.59 -11.30
CA THR A 370 1.18 13.72 -10.16
C THR A 370 0.56 12.32 -10.32
N PHE A 371 -0.70 12.24 -10.73
CA PHE A 371 -1.37 10.97 -10.97
C PHE A 371 -0.66 10.13 -12.04
N LEU A 372 -0.36 10.72 -13.20
CA LEU A 372 0.35 10.04 -14.29
C LEU A 372 1.77 9.60 -13.86
N HIS A 373 2.47 10.43 -13.10
CA HIS A 373 3.76 10.05 -12.52
C HIS A 373 3.63 8.82 -11.62
N ASN A 374 2.66 8.81 -10.71
CA ASN A 374 2.40 7.66 -9.84
C ASN A 374 2.06 6.37 -10.61
N LEU A 375 1.32 6.48 -11.71
CA LEU A 375 1.04 5.34 -12.59
C LEU A 375 2.30 4.78 -13.24
N THR A 376 3.11 5.65 -13.85
CA THR A 376 4.32 5.25 -14.61
C THR A 376 5.39 4.68 -13.70
N GLU A 377 5.57 5.22 -12.50
CA GLU A 377 6.51 4.70 -11.48
C GLU A 377 6.18 3.26 -11.05
N ARG A 378 4.89 2.85 -11.18
CA ARG A 378 4.39 1.53 -10.82
C ARG A 378 4.20 0.59 -12.02
N ASN A 379 4.84 0.91 -13.16
CA ASN A 379 4.75 0.11 -14.39
C ASN A 379 3.33 -0.04 -14.94
N PHE A 380 2.51 1.03 -14.92
CA PHE A 380 1.16 1.02 -15.50
C PHE A 380 1.17 0.51 -16.94
N GLN A 381 0.38 -0.53 -17.21
CA GLN A 381 0.38 -1.22 -18.49
C GLN A 381 -0.91 -2.03 -18.69
N ASN A 382 -1.08 -2.64 -19.89
CA ASN A 382 -2.20 -3.51 -20.24
C ASN A 382 -3.58 -2.85 -20.08
N ARG A 383 -3.70 -1.57 -20.40
CA ARG A 383 -4.95 -0.82 -20.23
C ARG A 383 -5.36 -0.09 -21.49
N ARG A 384 -6.67 0.11 -21.62
CA ARG A 384 -7.22 1.06 -22.60
C ARG A 384 -7.30 2.44 -21.98
N VAL A 385 -6.80 3.47 -22.68
CA VAL A 385 -6.77 4.85 -22.21
C VAL A 385 -7.54 5.76 -23.17
N ALA A 386 -8.37 6.65 -22.62
CA ALA A 386 -9.10 7.65 -23.35
C ALA A 386 -8.87 9.05 -22.77
N PHE A 387 -9.12 10.08 -23.56
CA PHE A 387 -8.82 11.46 -23.18
C PHE A 387 -10.03 12.38 -23.30
N VAL A 388 -10.19 13.22 -22.27
CA VAL A 388 -11.06 14.39 -22.27
C VAL A 388 -10.19 15.60 -21.96
N GLU A 389 -10.07 16.52 -22.87
CA GLU A 389 -9.27 17.72 -22.67
C GLU A 389 -10.11 19.00 -22.69
N ASN A 390 -9.64 20.03 -22.00
CA ASN A 390 -10.22 21.36 -22.03
C ASN A 390 -9.14 22.42 -22.26
N GLY A 391 -9.39 23.35 -23.16
CA GLY A 391 -8.49 24.47 -23.42
C GLY A 391 -9.13 25.53 -24.29
N SER A 392 -9.34 26.74 -23.75
CA SER A 392 -10.10 27.81 -24.44
C SER A 392 -9.51 28.21 -25.78
N TRP A 393 -8.21 28.35 -25.89
CA TRP A 393 -7.51 28.80 -27.10
C TRP A 393 -6.50 27.80 -27.69
N ALA A 394 -5.97 26.89 -26.84
CA ALA A 394 -4.99 25.90 -27.25
C ALA A 394 -5.13 24.61 -26.39
N PRO A 395 -6.10 23.73 -26.73
CA PRO A 395 -6.21 22.43 -26.03
C PRO A 395 -4.99 21.56 -26.39
N LEU A 396 -4.17 21.26 -25.38
CA LEU A 396 -2.94 20.45 -25.51
C LEU A 396 -2.89 19.30 -24.50
N ALA A 397 -3.88 19.21 -23.61
CA ALA A 397 -3.82 18.31 -22.48
C ALA A 397 -3.79 16.83 -22.92
N ALA A 398 -4.57 16.43 -23.90
CA ALA A 398 -4.57 15.06 -24.42
C ALA A 398 -3.21 14.64 -24.99
N LYS A 399 -2.58 15.52 -25.77
CA LYS A 399 -1.23 15.29 -26.31
C LYS A 399 -0.19 15.15 -25.21
N THR A 400 -0.25 16.01 -24.19
CA THR A 400 0.69 15.99 -23.07
C THR A 400 0.51 14.72 -22.23
N MET A 401 -0.74 14.35 -21.90
CA MET A 401 -1.02 13.12 -21.16
C MET A 401 -0.53 11.87 -21.92
N LYS A 402 -0.78 11.80 -23.21
CA LYS A 402 -0.31 10.70 -24.06
C LYS A 402 1.21 10.60 -24.06
N LYS A 403 1.92 11.73 -24.15
CA LYS A 403 3.39 11.80 -24.09
C LYS A 403 3.94 11.30 -22.76
N LEU A 404 3.30 11.64 -21.64
CA LEU A 404 3.72 11.18 -20.30
C LEU A 404 3.54 9.66 -20.12
N LEU A 405 2.68 9.03 -20.90
CA LEU A 405 2.44 7.59 -20.89
C LEU A 405 3.25 6.79 -21.94
N GLU A 406 4.10 7.45 -22.76
CA GLU A 406 4.85 6.77 -23.84
C GLU A 406 5.76 5.62 -23.34
N GLY A 407 6.21 5.65 -22.08
CA GLY A 407 7.02 4.58 -21.48
C GLY A 407 6.20 3.38 -21.00
N SER A 408 4.88 3.50 -20.94
CA SER A 408 3.99 2.44 -20.46
C SER A 408 3.76 1.38 -21.55
N LYS A 409 3.78 0.09 -21.15
CA LYS A 409 3.70 -1.02 -22.10
C LYS A 409 2.23 -1.39 -22.40
N GLN A 410 1.98 -1.86 -23.62
CA GLN A 410 0.69 -2.48 -24.01
C GLN A 410 -0.53 -1.59 -23.67
N LEU A 411 -0.38 -0.28 -23.82
CA LEU A 411 -1.51 0.63 -23.77
C LEU A 411 -2.18 0.68 -25.15
N THR A 412 -3.51 0.62 -25.16
CA THR A 412 -4.33 0.95 -26.32
C THR A 412 -5.04 2.27 -26.05
N TYR A 413 -5.27 3.05 -27.11
CA TYR A 413 -5.91 4.35 -26.97
C TYR A 413 -7.25 4.37 -27.69
N ALA A 414 -8.24 5.03 -27.07
CA ALA A 414 -9.48 5.32 -27.78
C ALA A 414 -9.22 6.23 -28.98
N GLU A 415 -9.96 6.02 -30.06
CA GLU A 415 -9.88 6.85 -31.26
C GLU A 415 -10.51 8.23 -31.01
N THR A 416 -11.60 8.27 -30.24
CA THR A 416 -12.31 9.47 -29.87
C THR A 416 -11.61 10.21 -28.73
N THR A 417 -11.21 11.46 -28.96
CA THR A 417 -10.82 12.40 -27.90
C THR A 417 -11.92 13.45 -27.76
N VAL A 418 -12.38 13.68 -26.52
CA VAL A 418 -13.33 14.77 -26.25
C VAL A 418 -12.54 16.05 -26.01
N THR A 419 -12.79 17.07 -26.85
CA THR A 419 -12.13 18.37 -26.75
C THR A 419 -13.14 19.46 -26.43
N LEU A 420 -13.03 20.04 -25.23
CA LEU A 420 -13.80 21.21 -24.82
C LEU A 420 -13.03 22.49 -25.13
N ARG A 421 -13.75 23.48 -25.62
CA ARG A 421 -13.23 24.84 -25.76
C ARG A 421 -13.96 25.74 -24.76
N SER A 422 -13.53 25.64 -23.50
CA SER A 422 -14.10 26.24 -22.29
C SER A 422 -15.30 25.46 -21.74
N ALA A 423 -16.50 25.59 -22.29
CA ALA A 423 -17.73 24.93 -21.84
C ALA A 423 -18.15 23.81 -22.80
N LEU A 424 -19.04 22.94 -22.32
CA LEU A 424 -19.72 21.97 -23.18
C LEU A 424 -20.61 22.67 -24.22
N ASP A 425 -20.39 22.35 -25.49
CA ASP A 425 -21.22 22.70 -26.62
C ASP A 425 -21.78 21.45 -27.32
N ASP A 426 -22.54 21.62 -28.38
CA ASP A 426 -23.16 20.51 -29.11
C ASP A 426 -22.10 19.57 -29.71
N ALA A 427 -20.97 20.09 -30.18
CA ALA A 427 -19.91 19.30 -30.79
C ALA A 427 -19.21 18.44 -29.72
N SER A 428 -18.85 18.99 -28.57
CA SER A 428 -18.24 18.25 -27.47
C SER A 428 -19.21 17.25 -26.83
N ARG A 429 -20.52 17.55 -26.77
CA ARG A 429 -21.56 16.57 -26.35
C ARG A 429 -21.63 15.38 -27.30
N GLN A 430 -21.54 15.59 -28.61
CA GLN A 430 -21.47 14.51 -29.59
C GLN A 430 -20.21 13.66 -29.43
N GLN A 431 -19.06 14.30 -29.16
CA GLN A 431 -17.83 13.57 -28.87
C GLN A 431 -17.93 12.73 -27.58
N VAL A 432 -18.59 13.23 -26.53
CA VAL A 432 -18.87 12.45 -25.31
C VAL A 432 -19.73 11.23 -25.63
N GLU A 433 -20.76 11.38 -26.46
CA GLU A 433 -21.61 10.27 -26.87
C GLU A 433 -20.83 9.23 -27.69
N ALA A 434 -20.00 9.68 -28.62
CA ALA A 434 -19.14 8.83 -29.46
C ALA A 434 -18.12 8.07 -28.58
N LEU A 435 -17.47 8.76 -27.62
CA LEU A 435 -16.52 8.14 -26.70
C LEU A 435 -17.22 7.10 -25.80
N ALA A 436 -18.39 7.42 -25.26
CA ALA A 436 -19.14 6.47 -24.44
C ALA A 436 -19.51 5.20 -25.22
N GLN A 437 -19.91 5.37 -26.51
CA GLN A 437 -20.21 4.25 -27.40
C GLN A 437 -18.96 3.43 -27.72
N GLU A 438 -17.84 4.08 -27.93
CA GLU A 438 -16.56 3.42 -28.24
C GLU A 438 -16.03 2.63 -27.03
N LEU A 439 -16.09 3.21 -25.83
CA LEU A 439 -15.59 2.56 -24.59
C LEU A 439 -16.52 1.44 -24.12
N TRP A 440 -17.83 1.62 -24.28
CA TRP A 440 -18.84 0.65 -23.90
C TRP A 440 -19.94 0.59 -24.98
N PRO A 441 -19.80 -0.27 -25.98
CA PRO A 441 -20.71 -0.27 -27.14
C PRO A 441 -22.19 -0.52 -26.79
N GLY A 442 -22.48 -1.07 -25.59
CA GLY A 442 -23.83 -1.44 -25.20
C GLY A 442 -24.36 -2.54 -26.12
N GLY A 443 -24.82 -3.61 -25.58
CA GLY A 443 -25.31 -4.70 -26.42
C GLY A 443 -25.34 -5.96 -25.59
N GLY A 444 -26.53 -6.41 -25.28
CA GLY A 444 -26.76 -7.56 -24.46
C GLY A 444 -25.90 -8.76 -24.85
N ARG A 445 -25.37 -9.37 -23.85
CA ARG A 445 -25.20 -10.82 -23.84
C ARG A 445 -26.52 -11.45 -23.44
#